data_c8acf8c6bfd99123112c2803f6aa4a62
#
_entry.id   c8acf8c6bfd99123112c2803f6aa4a62
#
_cell.length_a   1.000
_cell.length_b   1.000
_cell.length_c   1.000
_cell.angle_alpha   90.00
_cell.angle_beta   90.00
_cell.angle_gamma   90.00
#
_symmetry.space_group_name_H-M   'P 1'
#
loop_
_entity.id
_entity.type
_entity.pdbx_description
1 polymer ?
#
loop_
_entity_poly.entity_id
_entity_poly.type
_entity_poly.pdbx_seq_one_letter_code
_entity_poly.pdbx_strand_id
1 'polypeptide(L)'
;VMRSCEVFGIQDLHMIEQKFSKTIDKEIALGAEKWVDIYRHSSTQNCLNTLKNKGYQMVATTPHADAHTLDDFDISKPSAIFFGTEKNGLSQEIMDQADAYIKIPMYGFTESLNISVSAAIVINSITNKLRNSTLNWKLSEEELLAKKIDWMRKSIKDIDFITERYLAENSK
;
A
#
# COMPACT_ATOMS: atom_id res chain seq x y z
N VAL A 1 -5.73 -7.75 0.02
CA VAL A 1 -4.77 -6.67 -0.28
C VAL A 1 -3.99 -6.27 0.96
N MET A 2 -4.64 -5.86 2.08
CA MET A 2 -3.96 -5.41 3.32
C MET A 2 -2.89 -6.39 3.83
N ARG A 3 -3.23 -7.69 3.95
CA ARG A 3 -2.26 -8.73 4.33
C ARG A 3 -1.10 -8.85 3.37
N SER A 4 -1.34 -8.64 2.06
CA SER A 4 -0.26 -8.62 1.07
C SER A 4 0.67 -7.42 1.27
N CYS A 5 0.11 -6.25 1.61
CA CYS A 5 0.92 -5.07 1.95
C CYS A 5 1.82 -5.38 3.13
N GLU A 6 1.27 -5.86 4.23
CA GLU A 6 2.02 -6.19 5.45
C GLU A 6 3.11 -7.23 5.17
N VAL A 7 2.77 -8.38 4.59
CA VAL A 7 3.70 -9.50 4.31
C VAL A 7 4.88 -9.07 3.44
N PHE A 8 4.66 -8.21 2.46
CA PHE A 8 5.71 -7.74 1.55
C PHE A 8 6.36 -6.42 1.97
N GLY A 9 5.95 -5.84 3.10
CA GLY A 9 6.57 -4.65 3.68
C GLY A 9 6.16 -3.34 3.02
N ILE A 10 4.93 -3.27 2.49
CA ILE A 10 4.32 -2.00 2.06
C ILE A 10 3.69 -1.34 3.28
N GLN A 11 4.16 -0.14 3.60
CA GLN A 11 3.73 0.59 4.80
C GLN A 11 2.40 1.32 4.58
N ASP A 12 2.21 2.00 3.45
CA ASP A 12 1.05 2.85 3.20
C ASP A 12 0.01 2.12 2.34
N LEU A 13 -1.23 2.05 2.83
CA LEU A 13 -2.39 1.55 2.11
C LEU A 13 -3.46 2.63 2.03
N HIS A 14 -3.74 3.09 0.82
CA HIS A 14 -4.80 4.06 0.54
C HIS A 14 -6.07 3.36 0.09
N MET A 15 -7.20 3.71 0.72
CA MET A 15 -8.51 3.14 0.43
C MET A 15 -9.48 4.25 0.01
N ILE A 16 -10.10 4.09 -1.17
CA ILE A 16 -11.10 5.02 -1.69
C ILE A 16 -12.49 4.44 -1.38
N GLU A 17 -13.24 5.07 -0.47
CA GLU A 17 -14.51 4.58 0.04
C GLU A 17 -15.65 5.54 -0.33
N GLN A 18 -16.02 5.60 -1.60
CA GLN A 18 -17.09 6.52 -2.07
C GLN A 18 -18.51 6.09 -1.66
N LYS A 19 -18.77 4.81 -1.45
CA LYS A 19 -20.12 4.26 -1.29
C LYS A 19 -20.35 3.43 -0.04
N PHE A 20 -19.31 2.94 0.62
CA PHE A 20 -19.43 2.00 1.73
C PHE A 20 -18.35 2.29 2.79
N SER A 21 -18.77 2.90 3.88
CA SER A 21 -17.97 2.91 5.11
C SER A 21 -18.04 1.51 5.74
N LYS A 22 -17.12 0.63 5.40
CA LYS A 22 -16.99 -0.65 6.09
C LYS A 22 -15.90 -0.56 7.14
N THR A 23 -16.24 -0.98 8.35
CA THR A 23 -15.23 -1.32 9.35
C THR A 23 -14.35 -2.44 8.80
N ILE A 24 -13.04 -2.32 9.02
CA ILE A 24 -12.12 -3.40 8.65
C ILE A 24 -12.50 -4.62 9.47
N ASP A 25 -12.81 -5.71 8.79
CA ASP A 25 -13.08 -6.97 9.45
C ASP A 25 -11.76 -7.51 10.02
N LYS A 26 -11.67 -7.50 11.35
CA LYS A 26 -10.47 -7.93 12.08
C LYS A 26 -10.16 -9.42 11.88
N GLU A 27 -11.18 -10.24 11.62
CA GLU A 27 -11.00 -11.66 11.34
C GLU A 27 -10.34 -11.88 9.96
N ILE A 28 -10.68 -11.03 8.99
CA ILE A 28 -10.07 -11.07 7.65
C ILE A 28 -8.67 -10.44 7.65
N ALA A 29 -8.48 -9.38 8.42
CA ALA A 29 -7.20 -8.67 8.52
C ALA A 29 -6.12 -9.47 9.28
N LEU A 30 -6.53 -10.34 10.22
CA LEU A 30 -5.65 -11.17 11.07
C LEU A 30 -4.53 -10.38 11.75
N GLY A 31 -4.80 -9.14 12.15
CA GLY A 31 -3.83 -8.28 12.83
C GLY A 31 -2.94 -7.44 11.90
N ALA A 32 -3.01 -7.64 10.58
CA ALA A 32 -2.21 -6.85 9.62
C ALA A 32 -2.51 -5.34 9.69
N GLU A 33 -3.70 -4.96 10.12
CA GLU A 33 -4.12 -3.57 10.30
C GLU A 33 -3.30 -2.81 11.36
N LYS A 34 -2.57 -3.51 12.21
CA LYS A 34 -1.67 -2.89 13.21
C LYS A 34 -0.37 -2.38 12.59
N TRP A 35 0.07 -3.03 11.53
CA TRP A 35 1.41 -2.87 10.96
C TRP A 35 1.44 -2.04 9.68
N VAL A 36 0.26 -1.78 9.07
CA VAL A 36 0.09 -0.99 7.85
C VAL A 36 -0.62 0.32 8.19
N ASP A 37 -0.16 1.43 7.63
CA ASP A 37 -0.82 2.72 7.76
C ASP A 37 -1.96 2.81 6.75
N ILE A 38 -3.18 2.98 7.25
CA ILE A 38 -4.40 2.97 6.44
C ILE A 38 -4.91 4.39 6.28
N TYR A 39 -4.86 4.91 5.06
CA TYR A 39 -5.38 6.22 4.68
C TYR A 39 -6.71 6.06 3.94
N ARG A 40 -7.78 6.61 4.50
CA ARG A 40 -9.13 6.55 3.92
C ARG A 40 -9.46 7.84 3.19
N HIS A 41 -9.94 7.71 1.96
CA HIS A 41 -10.31 8.83 1.11
C HIS A 41 -11.79 8.75 0.76
N SER A 42 -12.50 9.87 0.89
CA SER A 42 -13.92 9.99 0.55
C SER A 42 -14.17 10.11 -0.96
N SER A 43 -13.13 10.40 -1.75
CA SER A 43 -13.19 10.48 -3.21
C SER A 43 -11.88 10.08 -3.87
N THR A 44 -11.98 9.66 -5.14
CA THR A 44 -10.82 9.37 -6.00
C THR A 44 -9.90 10.58 -6.13
N GLN A 45 -10.47 11.76 -6.39
CA GLN A 45 -9.70 12.99 -6.59
C GLN A 45 -8.92 13.38 -5.33
N ASN A 46 -9.50 13.20 -4.13
CA ASN A 46 -8.79 13.45 -2.88
C ASN A 46 -7.58 12.53 -2.72
N CYS A 47 -7.74 11.24 -3.03
CA CYS A 47 -6.64 10.26 -3.01
C CYS A 47 -5.53 10.65 -3.99
N LEU A 48 -5.88 10.92 -5.25
CA LEU A 48 -4.94 11.30 -6.30
C LEU A 48 -4.15 12.57 -5.93
N ASN A 49 -4.83 13.61 -5.45
CA ASN A 49 -4.20 14.85 -5.04
C ASN A 49 -3.21 14.62 -3.87
N THR A 50 -3.62 13.81 -2.89
CA THR A 50 -2.76 13.47 -1.75
C THR A 50 -1.47 12.79 -2.19
N LEU A 51 -1.58 11.81 -3.09
CA LEU A 51 -0.44 11.05 -3.59
C LEU A 51 0.46 11.88 -4.52
N LYS A 52 -0.13 12.68 -5.41
CA LYS A 52 0.62 13.61 -6.28
C LYS A 52 1.42 14.63 -5.45
N ASN A 53 0.82 15.19 -4.41
CA ASN A 53 1.49 16.15 -3.52
C ASN A 53 2.66 15.51 -2.74
N LYS A 54 2.62 14.21 -2.52
CA LYS A 54 3.73 13.42 -1.94
C LYS A 54 4.80 13.02 -2.98
N GLY A 55 4.63 13.36 -4.25
CA GLY A 55 5.58 13.06 -5.31
C GLY A 55 5.49 11.64 -5.88
N TYR A 56 4.39 10.91 -5.63
CA TYR A 56 4.18 9.60 -6.23
C TYR A 56 3.73 9.72 -7.69
N GLN A 57 4.24 8.86 -8.56
CA GLN A 57 3.60 8.60 -9.85
C GLN A 57 2.39 7.69 -9.66
N MET A 58 1.34 7.96 -10.44
CA MET A 58 0.10 7.18 -10.43
C MET A 58 0.23 6.01 -11.39
N VAL A 59 0.14 4.79 -10.88
CA VAL A 59 0.29 3.56 -11.69
C VAL A 59 -1.00 2.76 -11.65
N ALA A 60 -1.65 2.61 -12.80
CA ALA A 60 -2.87 1.83 -12.93
C ALA A 60 -2.59 0.36 -13.30
N THR A 61 -3.25 -0.58 -12.62
CA THR A 61 -3.22 -1.98 -13.03
C THR A 61 -4.31 -2.24 -14.07
N THR A 62 -3.94 -2.80 -15.22
CA THR A 62 -4.87 -3.08 -16.32
C THR A 62 -4.42 -4.33 -17.10
N PRO A 63 -5.34 -5.14 -17.63
CA PRO A 63 -4.99 -6.26 -18.51
C PRO A 63 -4.68 -5.83 -19.97
N HIS A 64 -4.87 -4.55 -20.34
CA HIS A 64 -4.79 -4.09 -21.72
C HIS A 64 -3.36 -4.03 -22.28
N ALA A 65 -3.26 -4.04 -23.62
CA ALA A 65 -2.01 -4.27 -24.35
C ALA A 65 -0.90 -3.23 -24.12
N ASP A 66 -1.26 -1.96 -23.94
CA ASP A 66 -0.30 -0.85 -23.83
C ASP A 66 0.34 -0.70 -22.45
N ALA A 67 0.11 -1.66 -21.57
CA ALA A 67 0.67 -1.66 -20.22
C ALA A 67 2.04 -2.36 -20.17
N HIS A 68 2.95 -1.84 -19.36
CA HIS A 68 4.22 -2.50 -19.05
C HIS A 68 3.99 -3.83 -18.35
N THR A 69 4.83 -4.82 -18.63
CA THR A 69 4.89 -6.02 -17.79
C THR A 69 5.53 -5.66 -16.44
N LEU A 70 5.36 -6.51 -15.44
CA LEU A 70 6.00 -6.28 -14.14
C LEU A 70 7.52 -6.27 -14.23
N ASP A 71 8.09 -7.03 -15.19
CA ASP A 71 9.53 -7.10 -15.41
C ASP A 71 10.09 -5.83 -16.06
N ASP A 72 9.31 -5.18 -16.93
CA ASP A 72 9.73 -3.97 -17.65
C ASP A 72 9.40 -2.68 -16.88
N PHE A 73 8.61 -2.77 -15.81
CA PHE A 73 8.19 -1.57 -15.07
C PHE A 73 9.38 -0.88 -14.39
N ASP A 74 9.54 0.42 -14.64
CA ASP A 74 10.56 1.26 -14.02
C ASP A 74 10.20 1.61 -12.57
N ILE A 75 11.04 1.17 -11.63
CA ILE A 75 10.89 1.41 -10.19
C ILE A 75 11.68 2.62 -9.67
N SER A 76 12.29 3.40 -10.55
CA SER A 76 13.15 4.54 -10.16
C SER A 76 12.39 5.67 -9.46
N LYS A 77 11.07 5.76 -9.67
CA LYS A 77 10.20 6.76 -9.07
C LYS A 77 9.31 6.15 -8.00
N PRO A 78 9.06 6.86 -6.88
CA PRO A 78 8.02 6.46 -5.94
C PRO A 78 6.68 6.28 -6.65
N SER A 79 6.02 5.14 -6.44
CA SER A 79 4.85 4.75 -7.21
C SER A 79 3.67 4.41 -6.31
N ALA A 80 2.51 4.98 -6.59
CA ALA A 80 1.23 4.59 -6.01
C ALA A 80 0.50 3.69 -7.01
N ILE A 81 0.32 2.42 -6.64
CA ILE A 81 -0.26 1.41 -7.52
C ILE A 81 -1.73 1.24 -7.21
N PHE A 82 -2.58 1.46 -8.20
CA PHE A 82 -4.01 1.38 -8.08
C PHE A 82 -4.55 0.03 -8.57
N PHE A 83 -5.39 -0.57 -7.72
CA PHE A 83 -6.13 -1.79 -8.04
C PHE A 83 -7.63 -1.47 -8.12
N GLY A 84 -8.26 -1.93 -9.17
CA GLY A 84 -9.69 -1.77 -9.39
C GLY A 84 -10.54 -2.79 -8.62
N THR A 85 -11.85 -2.59 -8.64
CA THR A 85 -12.79 -3.59 -8.13
C THR A 85 -12.87 -4.80 -9.07
N GLU A 86 -13.21 -5.98 -8.55
CA GLU A 86 -13.36 -7.19 -9.36
C GLU A 86 -14.41 -7.04 -10.47
N LYS A 87 -15.48 -6.28 -10.21
CA LYS A 87 -16.59 -6.11 -11.14
C LYS A 87 -16.35 -5.06 -12.22
N ASN A 88 -15.77 -3.92 -11.83
CA ASN A 88 -15.73 -2.74 -12.71
C ASN A 88 -14.30 -2.29 -13.04
N GLY A 89 -13.28 -2.96 -12.52
CA GLY A 89 -11.90 -2.51 -12.65
C GLY A 89 -11.64 -1.16 -11.97
N LEU A 90 -10.70 -0.41 -12.50
CA LEU A 90 -10.40 0.97 -12.11
C LEU A 90 -11.40 1.94 -12.73
N SER A 91 -11.71 3.03 -12.02
CA SER A 91 -12.54 4.10 -12.56
C SER A 91 -11.81 4.85 -13.68
N GLN A 92 -12.59 5.43 -14.63
CA GLN A 92 -12.02 6.23 -15.71
C GLN A 92 -11.20 7.40 -15.18
N GLU A 93 -11.62 8.00 -14.07
CA GLU A 93 -10.91 9.09 -13.41
C GLU A 93 -9.47 8.70 -12.99
N ILE A 94 -9.25 7.46 -12.53
CA ILE A 94 -7.91 6.95 -12.22
C ILE A 94 -7.15 6.66 -13.51
N MET A 95 -7.81 6.04 -14.49
CA MET A 95 -7.20 5.71 -15.78
C MET A 95 -6.69 6.96 -16.50
N ASP A 96 -7.48 8.03 -16.53
CA ASP A 96 -7.12 9.29 -17.20
C ASP A 96 -5.98 10.05 -16.51
N GLN A 97 -5.76 9.79 -15.22
CA GLN A 97 -4.73 10.47 -14.42
C GLN A 97 -3.52 9.57 -14.10
N ALA A 98 -3.48 8.36 -14.65
CA ALA A 98 -2.35 7.47 -14.50
C ALA A 98 -1.15 7.91 -15.33
N ASP A 99 0.03 7.93 -14.69
CA ASP A 99 1.30 8.23 -15.34
C ASP A 99 1.88 7.00 -16.04
N ALA A 100 1.51 5.81 -15.58
CA ALA A 100 1.95 4.54 -16.14
C ALA A 100 0.90 3.43 -15.93
N TYR A 101 0.99 2.39 -16.76
CA TYR A 101 0.12 1.23 -16.70
C TYR A 101 0.95 -0.03 -16.56
N ILE A 102 0.52 -0.95 -15.67
CA ILE A 102 1.16 -2.24 -15.48
C ILE A 102 0.15 -3.37 -15.62
N LYS A 103 0.64 -4.51 -16.12
CA LYS A 103 -0.17 -5.72 -16.28
C LYS A 103 0.53 -6.96 -15.75
N ILE A 104 -0.29 -7.91 -15.30
CA ILE A 104 0.12 -9.28 -15.07
C ILE A 104 -0.16 -10.04 -16.37
N PRO A 105 0.84 -10.58 -17.07
CA PRO A 105 0.60 -11.39 -18.27
C PRO A 105 -0.27 -12.61 -17.94
N MET A 106 -1.36 -12.77 -18.68
CA MET A 106 -2.28 -13.91 -18.55
C MET A 106 -2.33 -14.67 -19.86
N TYR A 107 -2.15 -15.99 -19.81
CA TYR A 107 -2.06 -16.85 -20.99
C TYR A 107 -3.23 -17.81 -21.14
N GLY A 108 -4.15 -17.78 -20.17
CA GLY A 108 -5.37 -18.58 -20.18
C GLY A 108 -6.59 -17.85 -20.75
N PHE A 109 -7.76 -18.46 -20.62
CA PHE A 109 -9.03 -17.86 -21.08
C PHE A 109 -9.64 -16.89 -20.08
N THR A 110 -9.20 -16.92 -18.82
CA THR A 110 -9.71 -16.01 -17.78
C THR A 110 -9.11 -14.63 -17.96
N GLU A 111 -9.97 -13.60 -18.01
CA GLU A 111 -9.59 -12.21 -18.31
C GLU A 111 -9.10 -11.44 -17.08
N SER A 112 -9.36 -11.94 -15.87
CA SER A 112 -8.96 -11.25 -14.63
C SER A 112 -8.65 -12.23 -13.50
N LEU A 113 -7.85 -11.77 -12.53
CA LEU A 113 -7.57 -12.44 -11.28
C LEU A 113 -8.37 -11.77 -10.13
N ASN A 114 -8.58 -12.49 -9.04
CA ASN A 114 -9.03 -11.89 -7.79
C ASN A 114 -8.10 -10.74 -7.40
N ILE A 115 -8.66 -9.63 -6.91
CA ILE A 115 -7.89 -8.42 -6.56
C ILE A 115 -6.78 -8.70 -5.54
N SER A 116 -7.00 -9.59 -4.56
CA SER A 116 -5.97 -9.92 -3.57
C SER A 116 -4.82 -10.70 -4.16
N VAL A 117 -5.09 -11.55 -5.15
CA VAL A 117 -4.08 -12.29 -5.90
C VAL A 117 -3.28 -11.34 -6.78
N SER A 118 -3.95 -10.48 -7.54
CA SER A 118 -3.29 -9.45 -8.36
C SER A 118 -2.39 -8.57 -7.53
N ALA A 119 -2.89 -8.08 -6.40
CA ALA A 119 -2.10 -7.24 -5.49
C ALA A 119 -0.88 -7.99 -4.95
N ALA A 120 -1.02 -9.25 -4.54
CA ALA A 120 0.10 -10.04 -4.04
C ALA A 120 1.19 -10.24 -5.11
N ILE A 121 0.82 -10.56 -6.34
CA ILE A 121 1.75 -10.75 -7.45
C ILE A 121 2.51 -9.45 -7.76
N VAL A 122 1.77 -8.35 -7.92
CA VAL A 122 2.35 -7.03 -8.24
C VAL A 122 3.27 -6.56 -7.13
N ILE A 123 2.82 -6.58 -5.88
CA ILE A 123 3.60 -6.11 -4.73
C ILE A 123 4.85 -6.98 -4.57
N ASN A 124 4.73 -8.29 -4.64
CA ASN A 124 5.89 -9.20 -4.55
C ASN A 124 6.92 -8.91 -5.64
N SER A 125 6.51 -8.79 -6.90
CA SER A 125 7.40 -8.50 -8.02
C SER A 125 8.14 -7.18 -7.81
N ILE A 126 7.41 -6.09 -7.55
CA ILE A 126 7.97 -4.74 -7.41
C ILE A 126 8.88 -4.64 -6.18
N THR A 127 8.47 -5.20 -5.04
CA THR A 127 9.30 -5.17 -3.82
C THR A 127 10.57 -6.02 -3.96
N ASN A 128 10.53 -7.12 -4.70
CA ASN A 128 11.74 -7.89 -5.01
C ASN A 128 12.71 -7.10 -5.91
N LYS A 129 12.20 -6.45 -6.96
CA LYS A 129 13.03 -5.55 -7.79
C LYS A 129 13.66 -4.46 -6.95
N LEU A 130 12.87 -3.82 -6.08
CA LEU A 130 13.32 -2.72 -5.23
C LEU A 130 14.41 -3.17 -4.24
N ARG A 131 14.23 -4.32 -3.58
CA ARG A 131 15.23 -4.89 -2.64
C ARG A 131 16.54 -5.28 -3.31
N ASN A 132 16.50 -5.66 -4.59
CA ASN A 132 17.69 -6.01 -5.38
C ASN A 132 18.27 -4.81 -6.15
N SER A 133 17.71 -3.61 -6.01
CA SER A 133 18.19 -2.39 -6.63
C SER A 133 19.16 -1.62 -5.74
N THR A 134 19.81 -0.62 -6.32
CA THR A 134 20.64 0.36 -5.60
C THR A 134 19.86 1.59 -5.14
N LEU A 135 18.55 1.62 -5.34
CA LEU A 135 17.69 2.73 -4.95
C LEU A 135 17.62 2.87 -3.43
N ASN A 136 17.55 4.11 -2.96
CA ASN A 136 17.31 4.39 -1.56
C ASN A 136 15.80 4.33 -1.28
N TRP A 137 15.32 3.16 -0.84
CA TRP A 137 13.90 2.90 -0.55
C TRP A 137 13.61 2.72 0.94
N LYS A 138 14.65 2.63 1.76
CA LYS A 138 14.50 2.38 3.20
C LYS A 138 14.07 3.67 3.90
N LEU A 139 13.31 3.50 4.97
CA LEU A 139 13.03 4.59 5.90
C LEU A 139 14.34 5.13 6.49
N SER A 140 14.38 6.44 6.74
CA SER A 140 15.43 7.05 7.55
C SER A 140 15.41 6.47 8.97
N GLU A 141 16.49 6.66 9.73
CA GLU A 141 16.54 6.18 11.13
C GLU A 141 15.44 6.82 11.98
N GLU A 142 15.14 8.10 11.76
CA GLU A 142 14.09 8.83 12.46
C GLU A 142 12.70 8.27 12.13
N GLU A 143 12.38 8.07 10.84
CA GLU A 143 11.13 7.46 10.39
C GLU A 143 10.96 6.04 10.93
N LEU A 144 12.04 5.25 10.92
CA LEU A 144 12.04 3.89 11.45
C LEU A 144 11.77 3.87 12.96
N LEU A 145 12.40 4.80 13.72
CA LEU A 145 12.15 4.93 15.16
C LEU A 145 10.70 5.33 15.44
N ALA A 146 10.19 6.33 14.74
CA ALA A 146 8.79 6.76 14.85
C ALA A 146 7.82 5.59 14.58
N LYS A 147 8.11 4.79 13.56
CA LYS A 147 7.30 3.61 13.19
C LYS A 147 7.36 2.51 14.26
N LYS A 148 8.52 2.24 14.81
CA LYS A 148 8.68 1.28 15.92
C LYS A 148 7.88 1.71 17.15
N ILE A 149 7.90 2.99 17.49
CA ILE A 149 7.13 3.54 18.62
C ILE A 149 5.61 3.38 18.36
N ASP A 150 5.14 3.70 17.15
CA ASP A 150 3.73 3.51 16.77
C ASP A 150 3.30 2.04 16.90
N TRP A 151 4.11 1.12 16.38
CA TRP A 151 3.84 -0.31 16.50
C TRP A 151 3.85 -0.83 17.94
N MET A 152 4.76 -0.35 18.78
CA MET A 152 4.76 -0.69 20.21
C MET A 152 3.49 -0.22 20.90
N ARG A 153 3.01 1.00 20.61
CA ARG A 153 1.75 1.53 21.13
C ARG A 153 0.53 0.71 20.70
N LYS A 154 0.54 0.15 19.49
CA LYS A 154 -0.54 -0.68 18.96
C LYS A 154 -0.51 -2.13 19.47
N SER A 155 0.64 -2.63 19.94
CA SER A 155 0.86 -4.04 20.27
C SER A 155 1.03 -4.33 21.75
N ILE A 156 1.62 -3.42 22.52
CA ILE A 156 1.89 -3.62 23.94
C ILE A 156 0.69 -3.12 24.75
N LYS A 157 0.14 -4.00 25.58
CA LYS A 157 -0.93 -3.63 26.50
C LYS A 157 -0.40 -2.65 27.55
N ASP A 158 -1.19 -1.64 27.87
CA ASP A 158 -0.92 -0.61 28.88
C ASP A 158 0.42 0.16 28.67
N ILE A 159 0.84 0.32 27.39
CA ILE A 159 2.11 0.95 27.00
C ILE A 159 2.27 2.37 27.57
N ASP A 160 1.20 3.15 27.63
CA ASP A 160 1.25 4.52 28.14
C ASP A 160 1.60 4.53 29.63
N PHE A 161 1.01 3.66 30.45
CA PHE A 161 1.36 3.49 31.86
C PHE A 161 2.80 3.04 32.05
N ILE A 162 3.28 2.11 31.23
CA ILE A 162 4.68 1.64 31.26
C ILE A 162 5.62 2.80 30.91
N THR A 163 5.27 3.60 29.92
CA THR A 163 6.06 4.75 29.49
C THR A 163 6.14 5.83 30.57
N GLU A 164 5.02 6.19 31.19
CA GLU A 164 4.96 7.17 32.29
C GLU A 164 5.82 6.73 33.47
N ARG A 165 5.70 5.48 33.86
CA ARG A 165 6.50 4.91 34.95
C ARG A 165 8.00 4.96 34.63
N TYR A 166 8.39 4.54 33.41
CA TYR A 166 9.79 4.59 33.00
C TYR A 166 10.37 6.01 33.03
N LEU A 167 9.62 6.99 32.51
CA LEU A 167 10.03 8.38 32.53
C LEU A 167 10.16 8.93 33.95
N ALA A 168 9.22 8.61 34.85
CA ALA A 168 9.28 9.03 36.26
C ALA A 168 10.49 8.44 37.01
N GLU A 169 10.87 7.20 36.71
CA GLU A 169 12.02 6.54 37.31
C GLU A 169 13.38 7.04 36.76
N ASN A 170 13.42 7.56 35.52
CA ASN A 170 14.65 7.98 34.82
C ASN A 170 14.77 9.49 34.59
N SER A 171 13.87 10.32 35.14
CA SER A 171 13.90 11.79 35.07
C SER A 171 14.70 12.44 36.21
N LYS A 172 15.72 11.76 36.74
CA LYS A 172 16.60 12.30 37.79
C LYS A 172 17.93 12.75 37.20
#